data_1ce251310debe9d146a010da94ff5d23
#
_entry.id   1ce251310debe9d146a010da94ff5d23
#
_cell.length_a   1.000
_cell.length_b   1.000
_cell.length_c   1.000
_cell.angle_alpha   90.00
_cell.angle_beta   90.00
_cell.angle_gamma   90.00
#
_symmetry.space_group_name_H-M   'P 1'
#
loop_
_entity.id
_entity.type
_entity.pdbx_description
1 polymer ?
#
loop_
_entity_poly.entity_id
_entity_poly.type
_entity_poly.pdbx_seq_one_letter_code
_entity_poly.pdbx_strand_id
1 'polypeptide(L)'
;MSTTETEHIFRYTHEFSDTIIASAAGAVIRDREGREILDFTSGQMSSILGHAHPEIVATVRDGIERLDHVHSSFLSDPVIEFSRALSDLLPDKLSRVLPLSTGGESNEAALKMAKLATGRYEIVAFDRSWHGITGGAGSATFNGARRGYGAPVPGVLALPTPHAYRSPFASNGDYDWRAELDWGFEMVDRQTTGSL
;
A
#
# COMPACT_ATOMS: atom_id res chain seq x y z
N MET A 1 -9.76 -7.67 27.56
CA MET A 1 -8.44 -8.38 27.54
C MET A 1 -7.73 -8.10 28.85
N SER A 2 -7.06 -9.10 29.42
CA SER A 2 -6.09 -8.82 30.48
C SER A 2 -4.95 -8.02 29.83
N THR A 3 -4.58 -6.89 30.44
CA THR A 3 -3.47 -6.04 30.00
C THR A 3 -2.15 -6.80 29.86
N THR A 4 -2.02 -7.96 30.49
CA THR A 4 -0.83 -8.83 30.47
C THR A 4 -0.59 -9.57 29.16
N GLU A 5 -1.61 -9.84 28.33
CA GLU A 5 -1.41 -10.63 27.10
C GLU A 5 -0.81 -9.83 25.94
N THR A 6 -0.96 -8.51 25.92
CA THR A 6 -0.48 -7.63 24.85
C THR A 6 0.61 -6.65 25.27
N GLU A 7 1.09 -6.74 26.52
CA GLU A 7 2.08 -5.80 27.06
C GLU A 7 3.43 -5.82 26.31
N HIS A 8 3.74 -6.92 25.62
CA HIS A 8 4.97 -7.05 24.82
C HIS A 8 4.79 -6.61 23.36
N ILE A 9 3.58 -6.17 22.96
CA ILE A 9 3.30 -5.78 21.60
C ILE A 9 3.22 -4.26 21.51
N PHE A 10 4.24 -3.66 20.89
CA PHE A 10 4.21 -2.22 20.60
C PHE A 10 3.27 -1.92 19.43
N ARG A 11 2.51 -0.84 19.57
CA ARG A 11 1.59 -0.38 18.54
C ARG A 11 1.84 1.07 18.18
N TYR A 12 1.82 1.37 16.92
CA TYR A 12 2.12 2.71 16.41
C TYR A 12 0.88 3.48 15.89
N THR A 13 -0.30 2.84 15.87
CA THR A 13 -1.54 3.46 15.35
C THR A 13 -2.68 3.41 16.38
N HIS A 14 -3.78 2.76 16.03
CA HIS A 14 -4.96 2.64 16.88
C HIS A 14 -4.80 1.53 17.94
N GLU A 15 -5.64 1.54 18.96
CA GLU A 15 -5.70 0.46 19.95
C GLU A 15 -6.06 -0.88 19.30
N PHE A 16 -5.61 -1.97 19.88
CA PHE A 16 -6.03 -3.29 19.46
C PHE A 16 -7.50 -3.52 19.77
N SER A 17 -8.19 -4.27 18.90
CA SER A 17 -9.47 -4.85 19.26
C SER A 17 -9.31 -5.79 20.47
N ASP A 18 -10.31 -5.84 21.33
CA ASP A 18 -10.34 -6.83 22.41
C ASP A 18 -10.56 -8.28 21.92
N THR A 19 -10.79 -8.44 20.63
CA THR A 19 -11.02 -9.72 19.99
C THR A 19 -9.71 -10.33 19.50
N ILE A 20 -9.37 -11.53 19.98
CA ILE A 20 -8.20 -12.27 19.54
C ILE A 20 -8.64 -13.35 18.55
N ILE A 21 -8.18 -13.23 17.32
CA ILE A 21 -8.54 -14.15 16.24
C ILE A 21 -7.71 -15.43 16.35
N ALA A 22 -8.37 -16.57 16.31
CA ALA A 22 -7.77 -17.90 16.37
C ALA A 22 -7.65 -18.57 14.99
N SER A 23 -8.60 -18.33 14.10
CA SER A 23 -8.60 -18.93 12.75
C SER A 23 -9.41 -18.09 11.76
N ALA A 24 -9.20 -18.37 10.48
CA ALA A 24 -9.97 -17.75 9.41
C ALA A 24 -10.10 -18.70 8.21
N ALA A 25 -11.24 -18.67 7.52
CA ALA A 25 -11.48 -19.42 6.29
C ALA A 25 -12.53 -18.72 5.42
N GLY A 26 -12.29 -18.57 4.13
CA GLY A 26 -13.16 -17.84 3.23
C GLY A 26 -13.38 -16.40 3.70
N ALA A 27 -14.61 -15.99 3.93
CA ALA A 27 -14.98 -14.67 4.42
C ALA A 27 -15.23 -14.62 5.94
N VAL A 28 -14.91 -15.70 6.67
CA VAL A 28 -15.21 -15.80 8.11
C VAL A 28 -13.92 -15.89 8.89
N ILE A 29 -13.79 -15.06 9.92
CA ILE A 29 -12.78 -15.15 10.96
C ILE A 29 -13.43 -15.67 12.25
N ARG A 30 -12.67 -16.42 13.07
CA ARG A 30 -13.12 -16.94 14.36
C ARG A 30 -12.19 -16.48 15.46
N ASP A 31 -12.78 -16.00 16.55
CA ASP A 31 -12.02 -15.63 17.72
C ASP A 31 -11.72 -16.85 18.62
N ARG A 32 -11.00 -16.62 19.71
CA ARG A 32 -10.65 -17.67 20.69
C ARG A 32 -11.86 -18.28 21.38
N GLU A 33 -12.96 -17.54 21.50
CA GLU A 33 -14.22 -17.97 22.10
C GLU A 33 -15.11 -18.72 21.10
N GLY A 34 -14.68 -18.83 19.85
CA GLY A 34 -15.39 -19.55 18.79
C GLY A 34 -16.47 -18.71 18.09
N ARG A 35 -16.58 -17.40 18.34
CA ARG A 35 -17.51 -16.53 17.62
C ARG A 35 -17.08 -16.39 16.18
N GLU A 36 -18.04 -16.49 15.28
CA GLU A 36 -17.84 -16.22 13.87
C GLU A 36 -18.11 -14.74 13.54
N ILE A 37 -17.19 -14.15 12.81
CA ILE A 37 -17.24 -12.75 12.40
C ILE A 37 -17.02 -12.70 10.89
N LEU A 38 -17.92 -12.02 10.17
CA LEU A 38 -17.72 -11.77 8.74
C LEU A 38 -16.65 -10.69 8.54
N ASP A 39 -15.63 -11.04 7.78
CA ASP A 39 -14.56 -10.11 7.45
C ASP A 39 -14.84 -9.40 6.11
N PHE A 40 -15.37 -8.18 6.20
CA PHE A 40 -15.59 -7.31 5.05
C PHE A 40 -14.35 -6.54 4.60
N THR A 41 -13.23 -6.65 5.34
CA THR A 41 -11.98 -5.96 5.01
C THR A 41 -10.99 -6.83 4.27
N SER A 42 -11.19 -8.15 4.25
CA SER A 42 -10.27 -9.14 3.68
C SER A 42 -8.83 -8.96 4.18
N GLY A 43 -8.64 -8.69 5.49
CA GLY A 43 -7.34 -8.41 6.06
C GLY A 43 -6.67 -7.18 5.44
N GLN A 44 -7.39 -6.09 5.27
CA GLN A 44 -6.97 -4.88 4.54
C GLN A 44 -6.71 -5.14 3.04
N MET A 45 -7.61 -5.88 2.40
CA MET A 45 -7.60 -6.24 0.98
C MET A 45 -6.47 -7.19 0.54
N SER A 46 -5.80 -7.86 1.47
CA SER A 46 -4.75 -8.85 1.17
C SER A 46 -5.29 -10.27 0.95
N SER A 47 -6.46 -10.60 1.49
CA SER A 47 -7.08 -11.92 1.40
C SER A 47 -8.31 -11.94 0.48
N ILE A 48 -8.22 -11.29 -0.69
CA ILE A 48 -9.35 -11.11 -1.64
C ILE A 48 -9.86 -12.43 -2.23
N LEU A 49 -9.05 -13.50 -2.21
CA LEU A 49 -9.46 -14.86 -2.62
C LEU A 49 -10.12 -15.64 -1.47
N GLY A 50 -10.24 -15.02 -0.28
CA GLY A 50 -10.67 -15.64 0.95
C GLY A 50 -9.50 -16.12 1.81
N HIS A 51 -9.72 -16.07 3.13
CA HIS A 51 -8.75 -16.58 4.10
C HIS A 51 -8.50 -18.07 3.92
N ALA A 52 -7.26 -18.50 4.12
CA ALA A 52 -6.83 -19.90 4.02
C ALA A 52 -7.25 -20.57 2.70
N HIS A 53 -7.19 -19.84 1.58
CA HIS A 53 -7.52 -20.39 0.27
C HIS A 53 -6.70 -21.66 0.00
N PRO A 54 -7.32 -22.80 -0.31
CA PRO A 54 -6.62 -24.09 -0.31
C PRO A 54 -5.47 -24.18 -1.30
N GLU A 55 -5.61 -23.61 -2.50
CA GLU A 55 -4.54 -23.59 -3.49
C GLU A 55 -3.36 -22.71 -3.06
N ILE A 56 -3.63 -21.55 -2.43
CA ILE A 56 -2.58 -20.69 -1.90
C ILE A 56 -1.83 -21.40 -0.78
N VAL A 57 -2.55 -22.03 0.16
CA VAL A 57 -1.94 -22.78 1.25
C VAL A 57 -1.08 -23.92 0.73
N ALA A 58 -1.57 -24.68 -0.26
CA ALA A 58 -0.83 -25.78 -0.87
C ALA A 58 0.44 -25.28 -1.57
N THR A 59 0.34 -24.21 -2.36
CA THR A 59 1.47 -23.61 -3.09
C THR A 59 2.55 -23.09 -2.12
N VAL A 60 2.14 -22.43 -1.02
CA VAL A 60 3.10 -21.93 -0.03
C VAL A 60 3.82 -23.08 0.69
N ARG A 61 3.09 -24.15 1.07
CA ARG A 61 3.70 -25.32 1.68
C ARG A 61 4.72 -26.00 0.77
N ASP A 62 4.32 -26.27 -0.48
CA ASP A 62 5.20 -26.89 -1.47
C ASP A 62 6.43 -26.00 -1.77
N GLY A 63 6.22 -24.69 -1.86
CA GLY A 63 7.31 -23.74 -2.09
C GLY A 63 8.34 -23.74 -0.97
N ILE A 64 7.89 -23.68 0.29
CA ILE A 64 8.77 -23.59 1.46
C ILE A 64 9.53 -24.91 1.71
N GLU A 65 8.92 -26.06 1.36
CA GLU A 65 9.57 -27.37 1.46
C GLU A 65 10.72 -27.52 0.43
N ARG A 66 10.63 -26.83 -0.71
CA ARG A 66 11.66 -26.90 -1.77
C ARG A 66 12.74 -25.85 -1.62
N LEU A 67 12.35 -24.62 -1.29
CA LEU A 67 13.27 -23.48 -1.25
C LEU A 67 12.66 -22.35 -0.42
N ASP A 68 13.19 -22.13 0.78
CA ASP A 68 12.73 -21.09 1.68
C ASP A 68 13.40 -19.72 1.42
N HIS A 69 14.71 -19.71 1.11
CA HIS A 69 15.47 -18.50 0.90
C HIS A 69 16.73 -18.73 0.05
N VAL A 70 17.07 -17.74 -0.78
CA VAL A 70 18.33 -17.65 -1.49
C VAL A 70 18.86 -16.22 -1.48
N HIS A 71 20.18 -16.08 -1.66
CA HIS A 71 20.78 -14.76 -1.82
C HIS A 71 20.20 -14.05 -3.07
N SER A 72 20.03 -12.72 -2.99
CA SER A 72 19.40 -11.89 -4.01
C SER A 72 20.05 -11.92 -5.40
N SER A 73 21.26 -12.46 -5.54
CA SER A 73 21.91 -12.67 -6.84
C SER A 73 21.46 -13.95 -7.55
N PHE A 74 20.71 -14.83 -6.88
CA PHE A 74 20.16 -16.04 -7.47
C PHE A 74 18.69 -15.84 -7.85
N LEU A 75 18.29 -16.53 -8.91
CA LEU A 75 16.91 -16.59 -9.35
C LEU A 75 16.30 -17.94 -9.01
N SER A 76 15.00 -17.97 -8.82
CA SER A 76 14.22 -19.18 -8.68
C SER A 76 13.10 -19.22 -9.72
N ASP A 77 12.66 -20.41 -10.11
CA ASP A 77 11.60 -20.57 -11.08
C ASP A 77 10.32 -19.81 -10.73
N PRO A 78 9.80 -19.84 -9.49
CA PRO A 78 8.62 -19.08 -9.13
C PRO A 78 8.77 -17.55 -9.34
N VAL A 79 9.94 -16.97 -9.10
CA VAL A 79 10.20 -15.54 -9.35
C VAL A 79 10.18 -15.23 -10.85
N ILE A 80 10.77 -16.10 -11.67
CA ILE A 80 10.79 -15.94 -13.13
C ILE A 80 9.38 -16.05 -13.69
N GLU A 81 8.63 -17.09 -13.29
CA GLU A 81 7.25 -17.34 -13.74
C GLU A 81 6.31 -16.20 -13.33
N PHE A 82 6.38 -15.77 -12.07
CA PHE A 82 5.60 -14.63 -11.57
C PHE A 82 5.90 -13.35 -12.36
N SER A 83 7.18 -13.05 -12.57
CA SER A 83 7.59 -11.84 -13.28
C SER A 83 7.10 -11.84 -14.73
N ARG A 84 7.13 -13.00 -15.39
CA ARG A 84 6.57 -13.17 -16.74
C ARG A 84 5.06 -12.95 -16.73
N ALA A 85 4.34 -13.69 -15.89
CA ALA A 85 2.88 -13.62 -15.81
C ALA A 85 2.39 -12.21 -15.53
N LEU A 86 3.07 -11.48 -14.63
CA LEU A 86 2.73 -10.09 -14.34
C LEU A 86 3.04 -9.17 -15.52
N SER A 87 4.19 -9.34 -16.18
CA SER A 87 4.56 -8.57 -17.36
C SER A 87 3.56 -8.75 -18.51
N ASP A 88 3.06 -9.96 -18.72
CA ASP A 88 2.10 -10.27 -19.77
C ASP A 88 0.71 -9.61 -19.54
N LEU A 89 0.42 -9.21 -18.31
CA LEU A 89 -0.82 -8.48 -17.94
C LEU A 89 -0.68 -6.95 -18.05
N LEU A 90 0.54 -6.45 -18.21
CA LEU A 90 0.83 -5.02 -18.23
C LEU A 90 0.97 -4.51 -19.68
N PRO A 91 0.86 -3.18 -19.91
CA PRO A 91 1.20 -2.60 -21.21
C PRO A 91 2.64 -2.93 -21.63
N ASP A 92 2.87 -3.17 -22.92
CA ASP A 92 4.16 -3.64 -23.51
C ASP A 92 5.40 -2.90 -23.02
N LYS A 93 5.27 -1.62 -22.68
CA LYS A 93 6.38 -0.81 -22.16
C LYS A 93 6.75 -1.12 -20.69
N LEU A 94 5.89 -1.83 -19.95
CA LEU A 94 6.09 -2.23 -18.55
C LEU A 94 6.47 -3.71 -18.46
N SER A 95 7.59 -4.06 -19.08
CA SER A 95 8.03 -5.46 -19.26
C SER A 95 9.01 -5.97 -18.20
N ARG A 96 9.30 -5.18 -17.17
CA ARG A 96 10.24 -5.57 -16.11
C ARG A 96 9.61 -5.46 -14.74
N VAL A 97 9.79 -6.47 -13.92
CA VAL A 97 9.23 -6.58 -12.58
C VAL A 97 10.35 -6.60 -11.55
N LEU A 98 10.19 -5.82 -10.48
CA LEU A 98 11.04 -5.84 -9.31
C LEU A 98 10.22 -6.32 -8.11
N PRO A 99 10.24 -7.62 -7.76
CA PRO A 99 9.56 -8.12 -6.58
C PRO A 99 10.22 -7.60 -5.29
N LEU A 100 9.42 -7.12 -4.36
CA LEU A 100 9.85 -6.64 -3.05
C LEU A 100 8.90 -7.16 -1.97
N SER A 101 9.31 -7.06 -0.69
CA SER A 101 8.59 -7.72 0.40
C SER A 101 7.31 -6.99 0.82
N THR A 102 7.28 -5.64 0.71
CA THR A 102 6.14 -4.83 1.17
C THR A 102 5.79 -3.72 0.18
N GLY A 103 4.53 -3.23 0.26
CA GLY A 103 4.10 -2.06 -0.53
C GLY A 103 4.92 -0.80 -0.21
N GLY A 104 5.32 -0.60 1.07
CA GLY A 104 6.19 0.50 1.46
C GLY A 104 7.55 0.45 0.78
N GLU A 105 8.20 -0.72 0.76
CA GLU A 105 9.48 -0.92 0.06
C GLU A 105 9.34 -0.76 -1.45
N SER A 106 8.24 -1.24 -2.03
CA SER A 106 7.95 -1.07 -3.46
C SER A 106 7.82 0.42 -3.82
N ASN A 107 7.13 1.20 -2.99
CA ASN A 107 7.03 2.64 -3.17
C ASN A 107 8.38 3.35 -2.98
N GLU A 108 9.19 2.98 -1.99
CA GLU A 108 10.56 3.52 -1.83
C GLU A 108 11.42 3.26 -3.06
N ALA A 109 11.37 2.03 -3.59
CA ALA A 109 12.10 1.68 -4.81
C ALA A 109 11.61 2.48 -6.02
N ALA A 110 10.29 2.64 -6.19
CA ALA A 110 9.69 3.43 -7.25
C ALA A 110 10.11 4.90 -7.18
N LEU A 111 10.04 5.52 -5.98
CA LEU A 111 10.47 6.89 -5.74
C LEU A 111 11.96 7.07 -6.06
N LYS A 112 12.80 6.12 -5.64
CA LYS A 112 14.24 6.14 -5.90
C LYS A 112 14.55 6.01 -7.40
N MET A 113 13.88 5.07 -8.09
CA MET A 113 14.05 4.89 -9.53
C MET A 113 13.57 6.09 -10.32
N ALA A 114 12.44 6.70 -9.96
CA ALA A 114 11.95 7.92 -10.59
C ALA A 114 12.96 9.06 -10.49
N LYS A 115 13.50 9.30 -9.29
CA LYS A 115 14.53 10.33 -9.06
C LYS A 115 15.81 10.06 -9.86
N LEU A 116 16.25 8.81 -9.92
CA LEU A 116 17.44 8.43 -10.70
C LEU A 116 17.23 8.61 -12.21
N ALA A 117 16.06 8.25 -12.70
CA ALA A 117 15.74 8.31 -14.13
C ALA A 117 15.54 9.74 -14.63
N THR A 118 15.00 10.63 -13.80
CA THR A 118 14.66 12.00 -14.18
C THR A 118 15.71 13.03 -13.75
N GLY A 119 16.53 12.71 -12.76
CA GLY A 119 17.42 13.67 -12.08
C GLY A 119 16.66 14.68 -11.22
N ARG A 120 15.37 14.46 -10.97
CA ARG A 120 14.49 15.36 -10.22
C ARG A 120 14.22 14.82 -8.81
N TYR A 121 13.82 15.68 -7.88
CA TYR A 121 13.69 15.31 -6.46
C TYR A 121 12.29 15.40 -5.93
N GLU A 122 11.45 16.26 -6.50
CA GLU A 122 10.11 16.51 -6.01
C GLU A 122 9.14 15.44 -6.48
N ILE A 123 8.20 15.13 -5.62
CA ILE A 123 7.18 14.09 -5.81
C ILE A 123 5.83 14.73 -5.55
N VAL A 124 4.88 14.47 -6.42
CA VAL A 124 3.48 14.85 -6.21
C VAL A 124 2.70 13.61 -5.80
N ALA A 125 1.93 13.73 -4.73
CA ALA A 125 1.05 12.67 -4.25
C ALA A 125 -0.35 13.22 -3.95
N PHE A 126 -1.38 12.40 -4.09
CA PHE A 126 -2.73 12.80 -3.73
C PHE A 126 -2.89 13.00 -2.21
N ASP A 127 -3.67 14.00 -1.81
CA ASP A 127 -3.88 14.40 -0.41
C ASP A 127 -4.66 13.38 0.45
N ARG A 128 -5.13 12.30 -0.15
CA ARG A 128 -5.79 11.15 0.52
C ARG A 128 -5.13 9.82 0.20
N SER A 129 -3.84 9.86 -0.10
CA SER A 129 -3.07 8.67 -0.49
C SER A 129 -2.56 7.87 0.71
N TRP A 130 -2.26 6.61 0.44
CA TRP A 130 -1.48 5.74 1.33
C TRP A 130 -0.40 5.01 0.52
N HIS A 131 0.86 5.22 0.88
CA HIS A 131 2.01 4.60 0.19
C HIS A 131 2.90 3.79 1.14
N GLY A 132 2.65 3.85 2.43
CA GLY A 132 3.44 3.16 3.45
C GLY A 132 3.87 4.07 4.58
N ILE A 133 4.71 3.54 5.48
CA ILE A 133 5.15 4.21 6.71
C ILE A 133 6.64 4.50 6.75
N THR A 134 7.40 4.10 5.73
CA THR A 134 8.83 4.38 5.58
C THR A 134 9.07 5.84 5.20
N GLY A 135 10.32 6.30 5.18
CA GLY A 135 10.64 7.71 5.03
C GLY A 135 10.02 8.40 3.81
N GLY A 136 10.31 7.92 2.62
CA GLY A 136 9.78 8.47 1.37
C GLY A 136 8.31 8.15 1.14
N ALA A 137 7.94 6.87 1.28
CA ALA A 137 6.56 6.42 1.12
C ALA A 137 5.63 7.04 2.18
N GLY A 138 6.06 7.14 3.44
CA GLY A 138 5.32 7.82 4.50
C GLY A 138 5.17 9.32 4.25
N SER A 139 6.16 9.96 3.63
CA SER A 139 6.10 11.37 3.25
C SER A 139 5.09 11.62 2.13
N ALA A 140 4.95 10.67 1.19
CA ALA A 140 3.93 10.70 0.14
C ALA A 140 2.54 10.24 0.62
N THR A 141 2.42 9.73 1.84
CA THR A 141 1.14 9.35 2.46
C THR A 141 0.48 10.56 3.09
N PHE A 142 -0.71 10.94 2.63
CA PHE A 142 -1.44 12.12 3.09
C PHE A 142 -2.74 11.80 3.84
N ASN A 143 -2.94 10.59 4.28
CA ASN A 143 -4.11 10.26 5.10
C ASN A 143 -3.91 10.64 6.58
N GLY A 144 -5.00 10.61 7.36
CA GLY A 144 -4.97 11.01 8.78
C GLY A 144 -4.06 10.14 9.66
N ALA A 145 -3.73 8.92 9.25
CA ALA A 145 -2.90 7.99 10.03
C ALA A 145 -1.42 8.41 10.09
N ARG A 146 -0.97 9.32 9.22
CA ARG A 146 0.41 9.84 9.27
C ARG A 146 0.65 10.83 10.42
N ARG A 147 -0.38 11.27 11.10
CA ARG A 147 -0.25 12.24 12.20
C ARG A 147 0.62 11.66 13.31
N GLY A 148 1.60 12.43 13.77
CA GLY A 148 2.53 12.01 14.81
C GLY A 148 3.82 11.36 14.31
N TYR A 149 3.99 11.12 13.02
CA TYR A 149 5.22 10.53 12.46
C TYR A 149 6.39 11.53 12.33
N GLY A 150 6.16 12.78 12.66
CA GLY A 150 7.16 13.84 12.51
C GLY A 150 7.11 14.53 11.16
N ALA A 151 8.16 15.30 10.85
CA ALA A 151 8.25 16.04 9.60
C ALA A 151 8.46 15.09 8.40
N PRO A 152 7.77 15.33 7.28
CA PRO A 152 8.00 14.56 6.05
C PRO A 152 9.38 14.86 5.46
N VAL A 153 9.86 13.95 4.62
CA VAL A 153 11.02 14.21 3.76
C VAL A 153 10.71 15.40 2.84
N PRO A 154 11.60 16.39 2.71
CA PRO A 154 11.39 17.54 1.84
C PRO A 154 11.14 17.16 0.37
N GLY A 155 10.37 18.00 -0.34
CA GLY A 155 10.11 17.82 -1.77
C GLY A 155 8.91 16.92 -2.10
N VAL A 156 8.00 16.71 -1.15
CA VAL A 156 6.71 16.05 -1.43
C VAL A 156 5.58 17.08 -1.35
N LEU A 157 4.87 17.22 -2.46
CA LEU A 157 3.77 18.16 -2.65
C LEU A 157 2.44 17.41 -2.74
N ALA A 158 1.38 18.00 -2.17
CA ALA A 158 0.06 17.41 -2.21
C ALA A 158 -0.74 17.92 -3.41
N LEU A 159 -1.41 17.00 -4.09
CA LEU A 159 -2.42 17.26 -5.11
C LEU A 159 -3.79 16.86 -4.57
N PRO A 160 -4.86 17.66 -4.75
CA PRO A 160 -6.18 17.26 -4.30
C PRO A 160 -6.64 15.96 -4.96
N THR A 161 -7.19 15.06 -4.14
CA THR A 161 -7.78 13.83 -4.64
C THR A 161 -9.16 14.11 -5.21
N PRO A 162 -9.41 13.83 -6.50
CA PRO A 162 -10.73 14.00 -7.09
C PRO A 162 -11.80 13.22 -6.31
N HIS A 163 -12.84 13.91 -5.84
CA HIS A 163 -13.84 13.33 -4.96
C HIS A 163 -15.22 13.94 -5.18
N ALA A 164 -16.00 13.41 -6.13
CA ALA A 164 -17.28 13.95 -6.54
C ALA A 164 -18.27 14.28 -5.39
N TYR A 165 -18.27 13.48 -4.32
CA TYR A 165 -19.25 13.63 -3.24
C TYR A 165 -19.04 14.87 -2.34
N ARG A 166 -17.80 15.34 -2.18
CA ARG A 166 -17.46 16.43 -1.25
C ARG A 166 -16.47 17.46 -1.82
N SER A 167 -16.31 17.47 -3.13
CA SER A 167 -15.43 18.44 -3.78
C SER A 167 -16.08 19.85 -3.81
N PRO A 168 -15.31 20.91 -3.58
CA PRO A 168 -15.77 22.27 -3.84
C PRO A 168 -16.03 22.56 -5.32
N PHE A 169 -15.56 21.69 -6.22
CA PHE A 169 -15.80 21.72 -7.66
C PHE A 169 -17.03 20.92 -8.09
N ALA A 170 -17.81 20.41 -7.11
CA ALA A 170 -19.10 19.77 -7.37
C ALA A 170 -20.23 20.76 -7.07
N SER A 171 -21.14 20.98 -8.03
CA SER A 171 -22.33 21.79 -7.86
C SER A 171 -23.53 21.20 -8.61
N ASN A 172 -24.72 21.24 -8.01
CA ASN A 172 -25.98 20.81 -8.63
C ASN A 172 -25.98 19.38 -9.24
N GLY A 173 -25.16 18.47 -8.66
CA GLY A 173 -25.02 17.10 -9.18
C GLY A 173 -23.95 16.91 -10.24
N ASP A 174 -23.38 17.98 -10.75
CA ASP A 174 -22.23 17.95 -11.68
C ASP A 174 -20.92 18.09 -10.92
N TYR A 175 -19.91 17.35 -11.36
CA TYR A 175 -18.58 17.39 -10.77
C TYR A 175 -17.50 17.58 -11.84
N ASP A 176 -16.79 18.71 -11.77
CA ASP A 176 -15.68 19.02 -12.65
C ASP A 176 -14.33 18.60 -12.05
N TRP A 177 -13.99 17.32 -12.24
CA TRP A 177 -12.73 16.77 -11.78
C TRP A 177 -11.51 17.35 -12.50
N ARG A 178 -11.69 17.87 -13.73
CA ARG A 178 -10.60 18.52 -14.46
C ARG A 178 -10.25 19.86 -13.83
N ALA A 179 -11.25 20.69 -13.57
CA ALA A 179 -11.03 21.96 -12.87
C ALA A 179 -10.40 21.77 -11.50
N GLU A 180 -10.79 20.72 -10.75
CA GLU A 180 -10.14 20.37 -9.48
C GLU A 180 -8.68 20.00 -9.64
N LEU A 181 -8.33 19.16 -10.60
CA LEU A 181 -6.95 18.78 -10.90
C LEU A 181 -6.13 19.95 -11.42
N ASP A 182 -6.66 20.74 -12.34
CA ASP A 182 -5.98 21.91 -12.91
C ASP A 182 -5.63 22.91 -11.79
N TRP A 183 -6.59 23.19 -10.91
CA TRP A 183 -6.33 24.02 -9.73
C TRP A 183 -5.26 23.40 -8.82
N GLY A 184 -5.31 22.09 -8.61
CA GLY A 184 -4.30 21.38 -7.84
C GLY A 184 -2.90 21.49 -8.44
N PHE A 185 -2.76 21.33 -9.74
CA PHE A 185 -1.48 21.52 -10.43
C PHE A 185 -0.99 22.98 -10.38
N GLU A 186 -1.89 23.97 -10.51
CA GLU A 186 -1.49 25.36 -10.28
C GLU A 186 -0.93 25.59 -8.85
N MET A 187 -1.50 24.95 -7.86
CA MET A 187 -0.98 25.01 -6.49
C MET A 187 0.37 24.33 -6.34
N VAL A 188 0.60 23.22 -7.04
CA VAL A 188 1.90 22.55 -7.09
C VAL A 188 2.92 23.46 -7.79
N ASP A 189 2.59 24.07 -8.91
CA ASP A 189 3.48 24.98 -9.65
C ASP A 189 3.91 26.20 -8.84
N ARG A 190 3.07 26.67 -7.90
CA ARG A 190 3.41 27.76 -6.98
C ARG A 190 4.34 27.35 -5.83
N GLN A 191 4.43 26.06 -5.54
CA GLN A 191 5.18 25.52 -4.41
C GLN A 191 6.48 24.82 -4.82
N THR A 192 6.55 24.34 -6.07
CA THR A 192 7.72 23.62 -6.57
C THR A 192 8.97 24.51 -6.57
N THR A 193 10.11 23.88 -6.30
CA THR A 193 11.44 24.49 -6.48
C THR A 193 11.98 24.30 -7.91
N GLY A 194 11.18 23.73 -8.81
CA GLY A 194 11.54 23.45 -10.21
C GLY A 194 12.17 22.07 -10.42
N SER A 195 11.99 21.16 -9.46
CA SER A 195 12.56 19.81 -9.50
C SER A 195 11.49 18.70 -9.60
N LEU A 196 10.33 19.03 -10.16
CA LEU A 196 9.27 18.06 -10.51
C LEU A 196 9.61 17.25 -11.75
#